data_bda1876b6ee49da09b609a1b49d570b8
#
_entry.id   bda1876b6ee49da09b609a1b49d570b8
#
_cell.length_a   1.000
_cell.length_b   1.000
_cell.length_c   1.000
_cell.angle_alpha   90.00
_cell.angle_beta   90.00
_cell.angle_gamma   90.00
#
_symmetry.space_group_name_H-M   'P 1'
#
loop_
_entity.id
_entity.type
_entity.pdbx_description
1 polymer ?
#
loop_
_entity_poly.entity_id
_entity_poly.type
_entity_poly.pdbx_seq_one_letter_code
_entity_poly.pdbx_strand_id
1 'polypeptide(L)'
;MPFLEYIHRAFEKHSNARTSGTIISPLQYTPSQSAFLQRVPQYTVTDEPIEATDTPQWAWKNAQCKEWLFAVCYESLGLSGEEAKAISDKFDGFGPVIYCMDQKGWKNLLGTTHRANGVYATVYNVMREPGAVPPGLIIKHPREKKKRGLFS
;
A
#
# COMPACT_ATOMS: atom_id res chain seq x y z
N MET A 1 -13.56 -14.57 -3.13
CA MET A 1 -12.19 -15.09 -2.99
C MET A 1 -11.26 -14.88 -4.20
N PRO A 2 -11.39 -13.87 -5.07
CA PRO A 2 -10.47 -13.72 -6.21
C PRO A 2 -9.38 -12.67 -6.02
N PHE A 3 -9.41 -11.87 -4.93
CA PHE A 3 -8.50 -10.72 -4.79
C PHE A 3 -7.08 -11.10 -4.33
N LEU A 4 -6.97 -12.09 -3.44
CA LEU A 4 -5.67 -12.59 -2.98
C LEU A 4 -4.90 -13.35 -4.07
N GLU A 5 -5.60 -14.05 -4.96
CA GLU A 5 -4.95 -14.76 -6.09
C GLU A 5 -4.34 -13.81 -7.12
N TYR A 6 -4.92 -12.62 -7.29
CA TYR A 6 -4.38 -11.65 -8.25
C TYR A 6 -3.04 -11.06 -7.80
N ILE A 7 -2.90 -10.79 -6.50
CA ILE A 7 -1.64 -10.28 -5.94
C ILE A 7 -0.56 -11.37 -5.95
N HIS A 8 -0.92 -12.63 -5.65
CA HIS A 8 -0.01 -13.77 -5.70
C HIS A 8 0.54 -14.01 -7.11
N ARG A 9 -0.29 -13.93 -8.14
CA ARG A 9 0.11 -14.09 -9.55
C ARG A 9 1.03 -12.98 -10.07
N ALA A 10 0.87 -11.76 -9.58
CA ALA A 10 1.76 -10.67 -9.95
C ALA A 10 3.17 -10.84 -9.36
N PHE A 11 3.28 -11.49 -8.20
CA PHE A 11 4.55 -11.75 -7.53
C PHE A 11 5.31 -12.96 -8.10
N GLU A 12 4.60 -14.02 -8.48
CA GLU A 12 5.25 -15.24 -9.04
C GLU A 12 5.88 -15.01 -10.41
N LYS A 13 5.39 -14.06 -11.22
CA LYS A 13 5.96 -13.78 -12.54
C LYS A 13 7.36 -13.17 -12.51
N HIS A 14 7.81 -12.63 -11.39
CA HIS A 14 9.14 -12.04 -11.25
C HIS A 14 10.17 -12.94 -10.56
N SER A 15 9.76 -14.11 -10.06
CA SER A 15 10.66 -15.01 -9.32
C SER A 15 11.27 -16.14 -10.17
N ASN A 16 10.83 -16.36 -11.40
CA ASN A 16 11.24 -17.50 -12.24
C ASN A 16 12.21 -17.12 -13.38
N ALA A 17 13.13 -16.18 -13.15
CA ALA A 17 14.31 -16.04 -13.99
C ALA A 17 15.51 -16.69 -13.29
N ARG A 18 15.54 -18.03 -13.26
CA ARG A 18 16.70 -18.79 -12.78
C ARG A 18 17.34 -19.59 -13.90
N THR A 19 18.57 -19.21 -14.15
CA THR A 19 19.78 -20.00 -14.35
C THR A 19 19.89 -20.85 -15.61
N SER A 20 20.67 -20.31 -16.52
CA SER A 20 21.62 -21.16 -17.27
C SER A 20 23.00 -20.58 -17.05
N GLY A 21 23.88 -21.38 -16.45
CA GLY A 21 25.24 -20.99 -16.13
C GLY A 21 26.07 -20.85 -17.41
N THR A 22 26.67 -19.69 -17.54
CA THR A 22 27.82 -19.50 -18.42
C THR A 22 28.90 -18.85 -17.57
N ILE A 23 29.97 -19.57 -17.35
CA ILE A 23 31.20 -19.08 -16.73
C ILE A 23 31.77 -18.02 -17.69
N ILE A 24 31.61 -16.75 -17.30
CA ILE A 24 32.25 -15.64 -18.01
C ILE A 24 33.36 -15.09 -17.11
N SER A 25 34.55 -15.02 -17.65
CA SER A 25 35.79 -14.49 -17.11
C SER A 25 35.59 -13.14 -16.42
N PRO A 26 36.44 -12.75 -15.45
CA PRO A 26 36.28 -11.50 -14.71
C PRO A 26 36.48 -10.31 -15.63
N LEU A 27 35.42 -9.67 -16.03
CA LEU A 27 35.46 -8.38 -16.70
C LEU A 27 35.91 -7.33 -15.67
N GLN A 28 36.98 -6.65 -16.04
CA GLN A 28 37.55 -5.53 -15.29
C GLN A 28 36.46 -4.47 -15.06
N TYR A 29 36.20 -4.21 -13.81
CA TYR A 29 35.25 -3.20 -13.32
C TYR A 29 35.79 -1.80 -13.61
N THR A 30 35.21 -1.09 -14.56
CA THR A 30 35.52 0.30 -14.82
C THR A 30 34.71 1.20 -13.87
N PRO A 31 35.32 2.23 -13.27
CA PRO A 31 34.67 3.05 -12.23
C PRO A 31 33.46 3.87 -12.67
N SER A 32 33.13 3.89 -13.96
CA SER A 32 32.05 4.73 -14.51
C SER A 32 30.64 4.20 -14.30
N GLN A 33 30.44 2.97 -13.79
CA GLN A 33 29.10 2.43 -13.54
C GLN A 33 28.57 2.68 -12.13
N SER A 34 29.39 3.25 -11.25
CA SER A 34 29.00 3.53 -9.86
C SER A 34 27.97 4.68 -9.73
N ALA A 35 27.82 5.51 -10.76
CA ALA A 35 26.88 6.63 -10.73
C ALA A 35 25.42 6.24 -10.94
N PHE A 36 25.13 5.04 -11.46
CA PHE A 36 23.76 4.59 -11.74
C PHE A 36 23.10 3.87 -10.55
N LEU A 37 23.90 3.37 -9.60
CA LEU A 37 23.40 2.65 -8.42
C LEU A 37 23.03 3.57 -7.24
N GLN A 38 23.28 4.88 -7.35
CA GLN A 38 23.06 5.84 -6.27
C GLN A 38 21.64 6.43 -6.21
N ARG A 39 20.69 5.95 -7.00
CA ARG A 39 19.28 6.40 -6.98
C ARG A 39 18.29 5.37 -6.47
N VAL A 40 18.71 4.47 -5.62
CA VAL A 40 17.74 3.75 -4.78
C VAL A 40 17.39 4.73 -3.65
N PRO A 41 16.13 5.18 -3.54
CA PRO A 41 15.71 5.93 -2.38
C PRO A 41 16.08 5.11 -1.14
N GLN A 42 17.03 5.62 -0.35
CA GLN A 42 17.29 5.02 0.96
C GLN A 42 16.06 5.32 1.79
N TYR A 43 15.17 4.33 1.92
CA TYR A 43 14.11 4.38 2.90
C TYR A 43 14.78 4.35 4.28
N THR A 44 14.99 5.52 4.83
CA THR A 44 15.34 5.66 6.24
C THR A 44 14.14 5.14 7.01
N VAL A 45 14.31 4.02 7.69
CA VAL A 45 13.39 3.62 8.75
C VAL A 45 13.62 4.64 9.85
N THR A 46 12.82 5.70 9.85
CA THR A 46 12.79 6.65 10.97
C THR A 46 12.07 5.95 12.10
N ASP A 47 12.71 5.91 13.28
CA ASP A 47 12.10 5.46 14.54
C ASP A 47 11.06 6.47 15.07
N GLU A 48 10.64 7.42 14.25
CA GLU A 48 9.59 8.37 14.59
C GLU A 48 8.21 7.69 14.50
N PRO A 49 7.32 7.98 15.47
CA PRO A 49 5.97 7.42 15.45
C PRO A 49 5.23 7.87 14.20
N ILE A 50 4.50 6.95 13.60
CA ILE A 50 3.73 7.23 12.39
C ILE A 50 2.43 7.95 12.78
N GLU A 51 2.21 9.13 12.19
CA GLU A 51 1.04 9.97 12.43
C GLU A 51 -0.08 9.74 11.39
N ALA A 52 -1.30 10.16 11.72
CA ALA A 52 -2.45 10.09 10.80
C ALA A 52 -2.26 10.94 9.53
N THR A 53 -1.43 11.98 9.60
CA THR A 53 -1.10 12.90 8.51
C THR A 53 -0.03 12.36 7.57
N ASP A 54 0.68 11.32 7.98
CA ASP A 54 1.72 10.73 7.15
C ASP A 54 1.15 10.04 5.91
N THR A 55 1.87 10.18 4.82
CA THR A 55 1.55 9.46 3.59
C THR A 55 1.98 7.99 3.71
N PRO A 56 1.03 7.04 3.66
CA PRO A 56 1.39 5.62 3.67
C PRO A 56 2.39 5.30 2.56
N GLN A 57 3.50 4.65 2.92
CA GLN A 57 4.51 4.34 1.92
C GLN A 57 4.24 2.98 1.27
N TRP A 58 4.48 2.87 -0.04
CA TRP A 58 4.33 1.61 -0.77
C TRP A 58 5.16 0.48 -0.18
N ALA A 59 6.34 0.83 0.35
CA ALA A 59 7.28 -0.12 0.94
C ALA A 59 6.96 -0.50 2.40
N TRP A 60 5.92 0.08 3.02
CA TRP A 60 5.61 -0.20 4.42
C TRP A 60 5.25 -1.66 4.64
N LYS A 61 5.76 -2.18 5.75
CA LYS A 61 5.41 -3.50 6.28
C LYS A 61 4.09 -3.43 7.05
N ASN A 62 3.53 -4.59 7.38
CA ASN A 62 2.26 -4.69 8.11
C ASN A 62 2.23 -3.87 9.41
N ALA A 63 3.31 -3.88 10.18
CA ALA A 63 3.39 -3.14 11.44
C ALA A 63 3.19 -1.63 11.24
N GLN A 64 3.88 -1.04 10.28
CA GLN A 64 3.76 0.38 9.93
C GLN A 64 2.36 0.73 9.40
N CYS A 65 1.78 -0.15 8.60
CA CYS A 65 0.40 0.03 8.12
C CYS A 65 -0.62 0.02 9.27
N LYS A 66 -0.43 -0.86 10.26
CA LYS A 66 -1.28 -0.90 11.46
C LYS A 66 -1.13 0.33 12.33
N GLU A 67 0.09 0.81 12.51
CA GLU A 67 0.38 2.03 13.27
C GLU A 67 -0.30 3.24 12.62
N TRP A 68 -0.13 3.43 11.32
CA TRP A 68 -0.81 4.47 10.58
C TRP A 68 -2.34 4.36 10.67
N LEU A 69 -2.89 3.17 10.50
CA LEU A 69 -4.34 2.95 10.58
C LEU A 69 -4.87 3.23 11.99
N PHE A 70 -4.11 2.88 13.03
CA PHE A 70 -4.43 3.25 14.40
C PHE A 70 -4.49 4.78 14.55
N ALA A 71 -3.46 5.49 14.09
CA ALA A 71 -3.40 6.95 14.15
C ALA A 71 -4.59 7.59 13.42
N VAL A 72 -4.90 7.15 12.19
CA VAL A 72 -6.06 7.64 11.43
C VAL A 72 -7.38 7.37 12.16
N CYS A 73 -7.56 6.19 12.73
CA CYS A 73 -8.77 5.85 13.47
C CYS A 73 -8.91 6.69 14.74
N TYR A 74 -7.83 6.88 15.47
CA TYR A 74 -7.83 7.61 16.73
C TYR A 74 -7.93 9.13 16.53
N GLU A 75 -7.05 9.70 15.69
CA GLU A 75 -6.92 11.15 15.51
C GLU A 75 -7.94 11.72 14.52
N SER A 76 -8.08 11.08 13.34
CA SER A 76 -8.91 11.63 12.26
C SER A 76 -10.38 11.22 12.38
N LEU A 77 -10.66 9.99 12.83
CA LEU A 77 -12.02 9.49 12.99
C LEU A 77 -12.56 9.67 14.42
N GLY A 78 -11.73 10.08 15.38
CA GLY A 78 -12.13 10.33 16.77
C GLY A 78 -12.57 9.07 17.52
N LEU A 79 -12.04 7.90 17.18
CA LEU A 79 -12.37 6.66 17.85
C LEU A 79 -11.63 6.53 19.19
N SER A 80 -12.16 5.73 20.10
CA SER A 80 -11.40 5.38 21.30
C SER A 80 -10.13 4.61 20.97
N GLY A 81 -9.10 4.69 21.82
CA GLY A 81 -7.87 3.96 21.61
C GLY A 81 -8.08 2.44 21.51
N GLU A 82 -9.02 1.88 22.27
CA GLU A 82 -9.37 0.45 22.21
C GLU A 82 -10.01 0.09 20.87
N GLU A 83 -10.94 0.90 20.39
CA GLU A 83 -11.62 0.65 19.11
C GLU A 83 -10.66 0.84 17.93
N ALA A 84 -9.83 1.88 17.95
CA ALA A 84 -8.79 2.14 16.95
C ALA A 84 -7.79 0.96 16.89
N LYS A 85 -7.38 0.46 18.06
CA LYS A 85 -6.48 -0.70 18.14
C LYS A 85 -7.15 -1.97 17.61
N ALA A 86 -8.39 -2.24 18.00
CA ALA A 86 -9.13 -3.41 17.54
C ALA A 86 -9.33 -3.42 16.00
N ILE A 87 -9.46 -2.25 15.39
CA ILE A 87 -9.56 -2.10 13.93
C ILE A 87 -8.17 -2.32 13.29
N SER A 88 -7.14 -1.66 13.79
CA SER A 88 -5.80 -1.76 13.23
C SER A 88 -5.22 -3.18 13.34
N ASP A 89 -5.51 -3.90 14.43
CA ASP A 89 -5.08 -5.29 14.61
C ASP A 89 -5.69 -6.25 13.58
N LYS A 90 -6.90 -5.95 13.08
CA LYS A 90 -7.56 -6.72 12.01
C LYS A 90 -6.96 -6.49 10.63
N PHE A 91 -6.17 -5.44 10.45
CA PHE A 91 -5.55 -5.17 9.16
C PHE A 91 -4.45 -6.18 8.89
N ASP A 92 -4.61 -6.94 7.81
CA ASP A 92 -3.62 -7.91 7.34
C ASP A 92 -3.18 -7.52 5.94
N GLY A 93 -2.12 -6.71 5.87
CA GLY A 93 -1.61 -6.19 4.62
C GLY A 93 -0.32 -5.41 4.79
N PHE A 94 0.15 -4.86 3.71
CA PHE A 94 1.34 -4.01 3.60
C PHE A 94 1.01 -2.79 2.74
N GLY A 95 1.93 -1.86 2.54
CA GLY A 95 1.68 -0.58 1.88
C GLY A 95 0.79 -0.64 0.62
N PRO A 96 1.08 -1.50 -0.38
CA PRO A 96 0.23 -1.71 -1.55
C PRO A 96 -1.23 -2.01 -1.24
N VAL A 97 -1.53 -2.75 -0.17
CA VAL A 97 -2.90 -3.12 0.20
C VAL A 97 -3.73 -1.89 0.58
N ILE A 98 -3.11 -0.91 1.24
CA ILE A 98 -3.76 0.36 1.59
C ILE A 98 -4.30 1.04 0.33
N TYR A 99 -3.52 1.10 -0.73
CA TYR A 99 -3.89 1.77 -1.98
C TYR A 99 -4.80 0.94 -2.88
N CYS A 100 -4.71 -0.38 -2.80
CA CYS A 100 -5.53 -1.29 -3.62
C CYS A 100 -6.88 -1.63 -3.00
N MET A 101 -7.07 -1.37 -1.71
CA MET A 101 -8.31 -1.66 -1.01
C MET A 101 -9.45 -0.76 -1.52
N ASP A 102 -10.53 -1.37 -1.97
CA ASP A 102 -11.72 -0.66 -2.40
C ASP A 102 -12.56 -0.18 -1.20
N GLN A 103 -13.56 0.64 -1.47
CA GLN A 103 -14.46 1.18 -0.45
C GLN A 103 -15.18 0.09 0.35
N LYS A 104 -15.50 -1.04 -0.29
CA LYS A 104 -16.12 -2.19 0.37
C LYS A 104 -15.15 -2.87 1.34
N GLY A 105 -13.89 -3.02 0.95
CA GLY A 105 -12.83 -3.54 1.81
C GLY A 105 -12.65 -2.67 3.05
N TRP A 106 -12.55 -1.35 2.86
CA TRP A 106 -12.49 -0.40 3.97
C TRP A 106 -13.72 -0.46 4.87
N LYS A 107 -14.93 -0.60 4.31
CA LYS A 107 -16.16 -0.76 5.08
C LYS A 107 -16.15 -2.03 5.92
N ASN A 108 -15.69 -3.12 5.37
CA ASN A 108 -15.61 -4.39 6.10
C ASN A 108 -14.62 -4.29 7.28
N LEU A 109 -13.52 -3.56 7.12
CA LEU A 109 -12.53 -3.37 8.16
C LEU A 109 -13.00 -2.38 9.25
N LEU A 110 -13.57 -1.24 8.84
CA LEU A 110 -13.92 -0.12 9.71
C LEU A 110 -15.35 -0.20 10.28
N GLY A 111 -16.15 -1.15 9.80
CA GLY A 111 -17.51 -1.42 10.25
C GLY A 111 -18.59 -0.51 9.67
N THR A 112 -18.30 0.76 9.37
CA THR A 112 -19.29 1.71 8.85
C THR A 112 -18.87 2.34 7.53
N THR A 113 -19.86 2.70 6.70
CA THR A 113 -19.63 3.36 5.42
C THR A 113 -19.00 4.74 5.59
N HIS A 114 -19.39 5.47 6.66
CA HIS A 114 -18.86 6.81 6.93
C HIS A 114 -17.35 6.77 7.20
N ARG A 115 -16.91 5.88 8.09
CA ARG A 115 -15.48 5.70 8.41
C ARG A 115 -14.69 5.24 7.17
N ALA A 116 -15.27 4.29 6.43
CA ALA A 116 -14.66 3.80 5.20
C ALA A 116 -14.46 4.92 4.17
N ASN A 117 -15.43 5.79 3.99
CA ASN A 117 -15.32 6.94 3.09
C ASN A 117 -14.24 7.92 3.53
N GLY A 118 -14.12 8.17 4.84
CA GLY A 118 -13.08 9.04 5.39
C GLY A 118 -11.69 8.51 5.07
N VAL A 119 -11.39 7.26 5.43
CA VAL A 119 -10.10 6.64 5.15
C VAL A 119 -9.83 6.52 3.65
N TYR A 120 -10.82 6.09 2.86
CA TYR A 120 -10.70 5.99 1.42
C TYR A 120 -10.36 7.33 0.76
N ALA A 121 -11.00 8.42 1.20
CA ALA A 121 -10.70 9.77 0.70
C ALA A 121 -9.29 10.21 1.09
N THR A 122 -8.85 9.94 2.32
CA THR A 122 -7.48 10.22 2.76
C THR A 122 -6.47 9.51 1.87
N VAL A 123 -6.61 8.19 1.69
CA VAL A 123 -5.73 7.39 0.83
C VAL A 123 -5.73 7.89 -0.62
N TYR A 124 -6.90 8.23 -1.15
CA TYR A 124 -7.02 8.73 -2.52
C TYR A 124 -6.31 10.07 -2.72
N ASN A 125 -6.36 10.96 -1.73
CA ASN A 125 -5.71 12.26 -1.80
C ASN A 125 -4.18 12.16 -1.77
N VAL A 126 -3.64 11.24 -0.96
CA VAL A 126 -2.19 11.10 -0.80
C VAL A 126 -1.54 10.11 -1.78
N MET A 127 -2.32 9.42 -2.61
CA MET A 127 -1.77 8.40 -3.52
C MET A 127 -0.76 8.91 -4.56
N ARG A 128 -0.69 10.22 -4.76
CA ARG A 128 0.27 10.88 -5.68
C ARG A 128 1.49 11.43 -4.97
N GLU A 129 1.51 11.38 -3.66
CA GLU A 129 2.63 11.86 -2.86
C GLU A 129 3.87 10.95 -3.03
N PRO A 130 5.07 11.49 -2.82
CA PRO A 130 6.30 10.71 -2.88
C PRO A 130 6.26 9.48 -1.96
N GLY A 131 6.62 8.32 -2.48
CA GLY A 131 6.64 7.06 -1.74
C GLY A 131 5.28 6.34 -1.61
N ALA A 132 4.16 7.00 -1.95
CA ALA A 132 2.83 6.40 -1.93
C ALA A 132 2.70 5.28 -2.96
N VAL A 133 2.51 5.64 -4.21
CA VAL A 133 2.38 4.69 -5.32
C VAL A 133 3.54 4.87 -6.28
N PRO A 134 4.23 3.80 -6.71
CA PRO A 134 5.33 3.89 -7.65
C PRO A 134 4.93 4.59 -8.96
N PRO A 135 5.80 5.43 -9.54
CA PRO A 135 5.54 6.08 -10.81
C PRO A 135 5.24 5.06 -11.91
N GLY A 136 4.19 5.33 -12.68
CA GLY A 136 3.77 4.46 -13.79
C GLY A 136 2.82 3.33 -13.40
N LEU A 137 2.58 3.09 -12.11
CA LEU A 137 1.57 2.15 -11.67
C LEU A 137 0.19 2.81 -11.66
N ILE A 138 -0.77 2.19 -12.35
CA ILE A 138 -2.16 2.66 -12.38
C ILE A 138 -3.02 1.73 -11.53
N ILE A 139 -3.51 2.23 -10.40
CA ILE A 139 -4.45 1.50 -9.55
C ILE A 139 -5.85 1.74 -10.09
N LYS A 140 -6.51 0.66 -10.54
CA LYS A 140 -7.89 0.71 -11.01
C LYS A 140 -8.80 0.27 -9.88
N HIS A 141 -9.50 1.21 -9.26
CA HIS A 141 -10.58 0.88 -8.33
C HIS A 141 -11.84 0.48 -9.12
N PRO A 142 -12.53 -0.59 -8.73
CA PRO A 142 -13.81 -0.95 -9.34
C PRO A 142 -14.77 0.22 -9.17
N ARG A 143 -15.21 0.81 -10.28
CA ARG A 143 -16.29 1.82 -10.23
C ARG A 143 -17.53 1.13 -9.72
N GLU A 144 -18.13 1.63 -8.64
CA GLU A 144 -19.47 1.20 -8.26
C GLU A 144 -20.39 1.38 -9.48
N LYS A 145 -20.95 0.26 -9.95
CA LYS A 145 -21.98 0.33 -10.97
C LYS A 145 -23.13 1.11 -10.36
N LYS A 146 -23.31 2.37 -10.75
CA LYS A 146 -24.53 3.12 -10.44
C LYS A 146 -25.70 2.21 -10.82
N LYS A 147 -26.44 1.71 -9.84
CA LYS A 147 -27.74 1.09 -10.08
C LYS A 147 -28.56 2.17 -10.78
N ARG A 148 -28.68 2.07 -12.10
CA ARG A 148 -29.66 2.87 -12.83
C ARG A 148 -31.00 2.43 -12.26
N GLY A 149 -31.56 3.28 -11.40
CA GLY A 149 -32.91 3.09 -10.88
C GLY A 149 -33.84 3.03 -12.09
N LEU A 150 -34.44 1.88 -12.26
CA LEU A 150 -35.60 1.71 -13.13
C LEU A 150 -36.74 2.47 -12.44
N PHE A 151 -36.89 3.73 -12.77
CA PHE A 151 -38.15 4.41 -12.52
C PHE A 151 -39.08 4.01 -13.67
N SER A 152 -39.96 3.07 -13.35
CA SER A 152 -41.18 2.83 -14.11
C SER A 152 -42.30 3.63 -13.46
#